data_a3afc44b80b76b3d0b0c2ddcafcf47f2
#
_entry.id   a3afc44b80b76b3d0b0c2ddcafcf47f2
#
_cell.length_a   1.000
_cell.length_b   1.000
_cell.length_c   1.000
_cell.angle_alpha   90.00
_cell.angle_beta   90.00
_cell.angle_gamma   90.00
#
_symmetry.space_group_name_H-M   'P 1'
#
loop_
_entity.id
_entity.type
_entity.pdbx_description
1 polymer ?
#
loop_
_entity_poly.entity_id
_entity_poly.type
_entity_poly.pdbx_seq_one_letter_code
_entity_poly.pdbx_strand_id
1 'polypeptide(L)'
;MTDKKSENITKPASGWSRRDILKASSVGAIGAATPMFYTPNAWAAKTNSNYPVMGSEVVFGFNVPQTGAYADEGADELRAYKLAVEHLNNGGGMLETLKPSKLTGNGVLGKKVTYVTGDTQTNADASRTSARRMIERDKVIMVTGGSSSGIAIAQQYLCNELGVIFMCGLTHSNDTTGKDKQRYGFRHFFNAHMTGKALSPVLSKEYGKDRRAFHLTADYSWGHTQQESMQEFTEKEGWSTAGNILTPLKTTDFSQYLSQVLNSDADVLILNHYGANMVNSLTNAVNFGMRDMQKNGKNLEIVVPLYSRLMAKGAGSANIDGVLGTSGWNWALEDEGSKVFVKAFTDEYGFPPSQAAHTCYVQTLLYANACEMAGTFYPPEVIKALEDFQFTGAGNGPTLYRGEDHQCIKDILVMQGKSPSARTSDFDYLKIIDTVSAKTVDYDPAIFGGDLGPV
;
A
#
# COMPACT_ATOMS: atom_id res chain seq x y z
N MET A 1 78.29 1.61 11.84
CA MET A 1 78.32 0.35 11.11
C MET A 1 76.93 -0.26 11.33
N THR A 2 76.17 -0.26 10.44
CA THR A 2 75.68 -0.81 9.22
C THR A 2 74.26 -0.36 8.94
N ASP A 3 74.12 0.04 7.71
CA ASP A 3 72.87 0.52 7.06
C ASP A 3 71.68 -0.39 7.18
N LYS A 4 70.46 0.19 7.31
CA LYS A 4 69.20 -0.45 6.94
C LYS A 4 68.57 0.35 5.80
N LYS A 5 68.58 -0.28 4.63
CA LYS A 5 67.81 0.13 3.46
C LYS A 5 66.29 0.05 3.74
N SER A 6 65.60 1.11 3.41
CA SER A 6 64.12 1.14 3.31
C SER A 6 63.68 0.69 1.94
N GLU A 7 62.88 -0.38 1.87
CA GLU A 7 62.19 -0.81 0.65
C GLU A 7 60.90 0.02 0.46
N ASN A 8 60.87 0.67 -0.68
CA ASN A 8 59.66 1.37 -1.18
C ASN A 8 58.66 0.35 -1.75
N ILE A 9 57.47 0.29 -1.15
CA ILE A 9 56.33 -0.44 -1.69
C ILE A 9 55.59 0.55 -2.59
N THR A 10 55.65 0.34 -3.88
CA THR A 10 54.89 1.06 -4.92
C THR A 10 53.42 0.60 -4.90
N LYS A 11 52.49 1.57 -4.76
CA LYS A 11 51.06 1.38 -4.96
C LYS A 11 50.74 1.10 -6.43
N PRO A 12 49.75 0.24 -6.78
CA PRO A 12 49.31 0.07 -8.16
C PRO A 12 48.48 1.26 -8.63
N ALA A 13 48.62 1.59 -9.91
CA ALA A 13 48.05 2.74 -10.57
C ALA A 13 46.52 2.73 -10.61
N SER A 14 45.96 3.92 -10.39
CA SER A 14 44.52 4.23 -10.45
C SER A 14 43.94 4.01 -11.85
N GLY A 15 42.71 3.51 -11.86
CA GLY A 15 41.91 3.30 -13.05
C GLY A 15 41.60 4.58 -13.84
N TRP A 16 41.32 4.42 -15.09
CA TRP A 16 41.03 5.44 -16.09
C TRP A 16 39.81 6.29 -15.68
N SER A 17 39.97 7.63 -15.82
CA SER A 17 38.89 8.56 -15.57
C SER A 17 37.93 8.62 -16.78
N ARG A 18 36.66 9.00 -16.55
CA ARG A 18 35.67 9.21 -17.63
C ARG A 18 36.15 10.21 -18.73
N ARG A 19 37.14 11.02 -18.44
CA ARG A 19 37.71 11.99 -19.36
C ARG A 19 38.75 11.36 -20.30
N ASP A 20 39.35 10.23 -19.93
CA ASP A 20 40.37 9.55 -20.72
C ASP A 20 39.71 8.62 -21.75
N ILE A 21 38.50 8.17 -21.50
CA ILE A 21 37.68 7.36 -22.45
C ILE A 21 37.19 8.23 -23.63
N LEU A 22 36.93 9.52 -23.39
CA LEU A 22 36.45 10.45 -24.42
C LEU A 22 37.56 10.97 -25.37
N LYS A 23 38.84 10.76 -25.05
CA LYS A 23 39.99 11.19 -25.89
C LYS A 23 40.50 10.08 -26.83
N ALA A 24 40.07 8.84 -26.64
CA ALA A 24 40.54 7.70 -27.45
C ALA A 24 39.72 7.43 -28.72
N SER A 25 38.65 8.20 -28.99
CA SER A 25 37.72 7.96 -30.11
C SER A 25 37.83 8.97 -31.26
N SER A 26 38.92 9.73 -31.36
CA SER A 26 39.13 10.68 -32.47
C SER A 26 40.37 10.38 -33.29
N VAL A 27 40.35 9.34 -34.12
CA VAL A 27 41.11 9.24 -35.36
C VAL A 27 40.42 8.25 -36.32
N GLY A 28 39.90 8.80 -37.42
CA GLY A 28 39.82 8.10 -38.73
C GLY A 28 38.51 7.57 -39.21
N ALA A 29 37.70 8.36 -39.92
CA ALA A 29 37.26 8.08 -41.29
C ALA A 29 36.38 9.24 -41.81
N ILE A 30 36.84 9.87 -42.90
CA ILE A 30 36.06 10.79 -43.73
C ILE A 30 35.09 9.97 -44.56
N GLY A 31 33.79 10.11 -44.33
CA GLY A 31 32.74 9.48 -45.13
C GLY A 31 31.43 10.30 -44.93
N ALA A 32 30.94 10.87 -46.02
CA ALA A 32 29.68 11.53 -46.31
C ALA A 32 28.76 11.85 -45.13
N ALA A 33 28.64 13.12 -44.75
CA ALA A 33 27.67 13.65 -43.81
C ALA A 33 26.26 13.61 -44.42
N THR A 34 25.49 12.59 -44.08
CA THR A 34 24.00 12.70 -44.03
C THR A 34 23.66 13.38 -42.70
N PRO A 35 22.78 14.39 -42.66
CA PRO A 35 22.31 14.94 -41.39
C PRO A 35 21.54 13.84 -40.62
N MET A 36 22.16 13.26 -39.61
CA MET A 36 21.45 12.51 -38.61
C MET A 36 20.53 13.50 -37.88
N PHE A 37 19.28 13.50 -38.23
CA PHE A 37 18.26 14.05 -37.35
C PHE A 37 18.38 13.28 -36.04
N TYR A 38 18.83 13.94 -34.99
CA TYR A 38 18.74 13.46 -33.62
C TYR A 38 17.25 13.43 -33.28
N THR A 39 16.59 12.32 -33.60
CA THR A 39 15.31 12.01 -32.98
C THR A 39 15.63 11.77 -31.50
N PRO A 40 15.08 12.53 -30.55
CA PRO A 40 15.14 12.15 -29.16
C PRO A 40 14.66 10.70 -29.11
N ASN A 41 15.39 9.82 -28.43
CA ASN A 41 14.99 8.42 -28.25
C ASN A 41 13.53 8.41 -27.89
N ALA A 42 12.67 8.10 -28.86
CA ALA A 42 11.34 7.63 -28.56
C ALA A 42 11.60 6.36 -27.73
N TRP A 43 11.33 6.44 -26.44
CA TRP A 43 11.34 5.28 -25.58
C TRP A 43 10.37 4.32 -26.24
N ALA A 44 10.90 3.27 -26.86
CA ALA A 44 10.06 2.28 -27.50
C ALA A 44 9.12 1.76 -26.43
N ALA A 45 7.82 1.98 -26.60
CA ALA A 45 6.81 1.44 -25.72
C ALA A 45 7.14 -0.03 -25.51
N LYS A 46 7.22 -0.46 -24.25
CA LYS A 46 7.63 -1.84 -23.92
C LYS A 46 6.71 -2.79 -24.66
N THR A 47 7.24 -3.53 -25.62
CA THR A 47 6.45 -4.48 -26.40
C THR A 47 6.14 -5.68 -25.52
N ASN A 48 4.91 -5.74 -25.01
CA ASN A 48 4.40 -6.90 -24.31
C ASN A 48 3.53 -7.71 -25.28
N SER A 49 3.82 -9.01 -25.43
CA SER A 49 3.07 -9.92 -26.30
C SER A 49 1.62 -10.18 -25.86
N ASN A 50 1.20 -9.62 -24.71
CA ASN A 50 -0.18 -9.69 -24.24
C ASN A 50 -1.08 -8.68 -24.95
N TYR A 51 -0.49 -7.77 -25.73
CA TYR A 51 -1.21 -6.72 -26.48
C TYR A 51 -0.91 -6.81 -27.99
N PRO A 52 -1.93 -6.60 -28.85
CA PRO A 52 -3.33 -6.40 -28.51
C PRO A 52 -3.99 -7.65 -27.93
N VAL A 53 -4.99 -7.47 -27.05
CA VAL A 53 -5.74 -8.59 -26.46
C VAL A 53 -6.60 -9.24 -27.54
N MET A 54 -6.34 -10.50 -27.80
CA MET A 54 -7.05 -11.28 -28.83
C MET A 54 -8.19 -12.11 -28.21
N GLY A 55 -9.15 -12.55 -29.04
CA GLY A 55 -10.26 -13.40 -28.60
C GLY A 55 -11.35 -12.67 -27.83
N SER A 56 -12.23 -13.45 -27.20
CA SER A 56 -13.45 -13.00 -26.51
C SER A 56 -13.28 -12.82 -24.99
N GLU A 57 -12.10 -13.14 -24.46
CA GLU A 57 -11.81 -13.05 -23.04
C GLU A 57 -10.57 -12.18 -22.77
N VAL A 58 -10.53 -11.64 -21.56
CA VAL A 58 -9.39 -10.91 -21.02
C VAL A 58 -9.07 -11.44 -19.63
N VAL A 59 -7.78 -11.59 -19.29
CA VAL A 59 -7.35 -12.26 -18.06
C VAL A 59 -6.74 -11.25 -17.09
N PHE A 60 -7.25 -11.20 -15.86
CA PHE A 60 -6.67 -10.44 -14.74
C PHE A 60 -5.84 -11.36 -13.84
N GLY A 61 -4.78 -10.83 -13.23
CA GLY A 61 -3.91 -11.57 -12.32
C GLY A 61 -4.08 -11.13 -10.87
N PHE A 62 -4.51 -12.04 -9.97
CA PHE A 62 -4.70 -11.76 -8.55
C PHE A 62 -3.60 -12.45 -7.74
N ASN A 63 -2.55 -11.70 -7.41
CA ASN A 63 -1.37 -12.21 -6.72
C ASN A 63 -1.35 -11.74 -5.26
N VAL A 64 -2.04 -12.46 -4.41
CA VAL A 64 -2.31 -12.12 -3.00
C VAL A 64 -1.58 -13.08 -2.04
N PRO A 65 -1.37 -12.70 -0.77
CA PRO A 65 -0.85 -13.64 0.23
C PRO A 65 -1.96 -14.63 0.63
N GLN A 66 -1.97 -15.81 0.04
CA GLN A 66 -2.87 -16.91 0.45
C GLN A 66 -2.28 -17.68 1.63
N THR A 67 -0.97 -17.56 1.85
CA THR A 67 -0.23 -18.09 3.01
C THR A 67 0.70 -17.04 3.58
N GLY A 68 1.25 -17.27 4.78
CA GLY A 68 2.17 -16.35 5.47
C GLY A 68 1.49 -15.35 6.40
N ALA A 69 2.21 -14.28 6.77
CA ALA A 69 1.80 -13.35 7.83
C ALA A 69 0.53 -12.54 7.54
N TYR A 70 0.11 -12.45 6.28
CA TYR A 70 -1.06 -11.69 5.83
C TYR A 70 -2.12 -12.56 5.14
N ALA A 71 -2.16 -13.88 5.44
CA ALA A 71 -3.08 -14.81 4.79
C ALA A 71 -4.56 -14.44 4.98
N ASP A 72 -4.96 -13.94 6.15
CA ASP A 72 -6.33 -13.51 6.42
C ASP A 72 -6.75 -12.31 5.54
N GLU A 73 -5.84 -11.34 5.39
CA GLU A 73 -6.06 -10.19 4.51
C GLU A 73 -6.13 -10.65 3.05
N GLY A 74 -5.21 -11.50 2.60
CA GLY A 74 -5.19 -12.03 1.25
C GLY A 74 -6.41 -12.85 0.88
N ALA A 75 -6.98 -13.59 1.83
CA ALA A 75 -8.23 -14.31 1.64
C ALA A 75 -9.41 -13.36 1.40
N ASP A 76 -9.47 -12.26 2.15
CA ASP A 76 -10.53 -11.25 2.01
C ASP A 76 -10.36 -10.44 0.71
N GLU A 77 -9.10 -10.10 0.35
CA GLU A 77 -8.75 -9.50 -0.94
C GLU A 77 -9.21 -10.36 -2.12
N LEU A 78 -8.91 -11.66 -2.08
CA LEU A 78 -9.25 -12.58 -3.17
C LEU A 78 -10.76 -12.73 -3.36
N ARG A 79 -11.54 -12.72 -2.28
CA ARG A 79 -13.02 -12.69 -2.35
C ARG A 79 -13.50 -11.44 -3.08
N ALA A 80 -12.96 -10.29 -2.73
CA ALA A 80 -13.33 -9.02 -3.34
C ALA A 80 -12.95 -8.93 -4.83
N TYR A 81 -11.78 -9.43 -5.23
CA TYR A 81 -11.41 -9.54 -6.64
C TYR A 81 -12.35 -10.42 -7.45
N LYS A 82 -12.73 -11.58 -6.89
CA LYS A 82 -13.69 -12.47 -7.55
C LYS A 82 -15.05 -11.82 -7.70
N LEU A 83 -15.54 -11.14 -6.67
CA LEU A 83 -16.79 -10.40 -6.72
C LEU A 83 -16.74 -9.24 -7.73
N ALA A 84 -15.60 -8.54 -7.83
CA ALA A 84 -15.42 -7.50 -8.85
C ALA A 84 -15.50 -8.06 -10.27
N VAL A 85 -14.88 -9.22 -10.53
CA VAL A 85 -14.99 -9.91 -11.84
C VAL A 85 -16.41 -10.35 -12.13
N GLU A 86 -17.11 -10.86 -11.14
CA GLU A 86 -18.54 -11.22 -11.25
C GLU A 86 -19.36 -10.00 -11.68
N HIS A 87 -19.22 -8.87 -10.99
CA HIS A 87 -19.95 -7.66 -11.32
C HIS A 87 -19.53 -7.05 -12.66
N LEU A 88 -18.25 -7.11 -13.04
CA LEU A 88 -17.79 -6.67 -14.36
C LEU A 88 -18.46 -7.45 -15.49
N ASN A 89 -18.75 -8.74 -15.28
CA ASN A 89 -19.37 -9.59 -16.30
C ASN A 89 -20.91 -9.59 -16.27
N ASN A 90 -21.52 -9.38 -15.10
CA ASN A 90 -22.96 -9.61 -14.91
C ASN A 90 -23.71 -8.40 -14.34
N GLY A 91 -23.00 -7.30 -14.04
CA GLY A 91 -23.58 -6.11 -13.42
C GLY A 91 -23.69 -6.21 -11.89
N GLY A 92 -24.17 -5.14 -11.27
CA GLY A 92 -24.39 -5.04 -9.83
C GLY A 92 -23.25 -4.39 -9.05
N GLY A 93 -23.42 -4.33 -7.72
CA GLY A 93 -22.48 -3.71 -6.82
C GLY A 93 -22.18 -2.25 -7.15
N MET A 94 -20.93 -1.83 -6.99
CA MET A 94 -20.53 -0.44 -7.24
C MET A 94 -20.52 -0.02 -8.72
N LEU A 95 -20.80 -0.91 -9.68
CA LEU A 95 -21.05 -0.47 -11.07
C LEU A 95 -22.24 0.50 -11.15
N GLU A 96 -23.19 0.39 -10.22
CA GLU A 96 -24.38 1.24 -10.17
C GLU A 96 -24.08 2.63 -9.59
N THR A 97 -23.07 2.73 -8.74
CA THR A 97 -22.78 3.95 -7.97
C THR A 97 -21.53 4.70 -8.40
N LEU A 98 -20.53 4.02 -8.97
CA LEU A 98 -19.27 4.62 -9.42
C LEU A 98 -19.51 5.67 -10.53
N LYS A 99 -19.02 6.90 -10.32
CA LYS A 99 -19.21 8.02 -11.27
C LYS A 99 -17.97 8.92 -11.35
N PRO A 100 -17.50 9.27 -12.58
CA PRO A 100 -18.01 8.79 -13.87
C PRO A 100 -17.59 7.33 -14.13
N SER A 101 -18.43 6.58 -14.83
CA SER A 101 -18.16 5.20 -15.22
C SER A 101 -18.71 4.87 -16.59
N LYS A 102 -17.98 4.06 -17.36
CA LYS A 102 -18.41 3.44 -18.62
C LYS A 102 -18.66 1.94 -18.49
N LEU A 103 -18.54 1.39 -17.28
CA LEU A 103 -18.78 -0.03 -17.01
C LEU A 103 -20.26 -0.37 -17.25
N THR A 104 -20.51 -1.46 -17.96
CA THR A 104 -21.88 -1.89 -18.32
C THR A 104 -22.31 -3.20 -17.66
N GLY A 105 -21.37 -3.93 -17.04
CA GLY A 105 -21.66 -5.27 -16.53
C GLY A 105 -21.72 -6.35 -17.59
N ASN A 106 -21.17 -6.10 -18.78
CA ASN A 106 -21.08 -7.06 -19.90
C ASN A 106 -19.61 -7.33 -20.29
N GLY A 107 -18.75 -7.53 -19.30
CA GLY A 107 -17.31 -7.61 -19.47
C GLY A 107 -16.66 -6.25 -19.61
N VAL A 108 -15.47 -6.20 -20.21
CA VAL A 108 -14.69 -4.98 -20.47
C VAL A 108 -14.34 -4.93 -21.96
N LEU A 109 -14.67 -3.83 -22.64
CA LEU A 109 -14.53 -3.67 -24.10
C LEU A 109 -15.13 -4.85 -24.88
N GLY A 110 -16.29 -5.34 -24.43
CA GLY A 110 -17.01 -6.47 -25.04
C GLY A 110 -16.34 -7.82 -24.85
N LYS A 111 -15.32 -7.92 -23.97
CA LYS A 111 -14.66 -9.19 -23.63
C LYS A 111 -15.03 -9.62 -22.22
N LYS A 112 -15.29 -10.92 -22.05
CA LYS A 112 -15.51 -11.52 -20.75
C LYS A 112 -14.23 -11.42 -19.89
N VAL A 113 -14.34 -10.94 -18.68
CA VAL A 113 -13.23 -10.91 -17.73
C VAL A 113 -13.10 -12.28 -17.07
N THR A 114 -11.89 -12.84 -17.15
CA THR A 114 -11.47 -14.04 -16.43
C THR A 114 -10.26 -13.72 -15.56
N TYR A 115 -9.84 -14.64 -14.69
CA TYR A 115 -8.70 -14.38 -13.81
C TYR A 115 -7.87 -15.62 -13.52
N VAL A 116 -6.62 -15.38 -13.14
CA VAL A 116 -5.73 -16.37 -12.52
C VAL A 116 -5.28 -15.86 -11.16
N THR A 117 -4.95 -16.80 -10.26
CA THR A 117 -4.51 -16.47 -8.90
C THR A 117 -3.10 -16.94 -8.62
N GLY A 118 -2.42 -16.25 -7.72
CA GLY A 118 -1.12 -16.62 -7.20
C GLY A 118 -1.04 -16.43 -5.69
N ASP A 119 -0.06 -17.09 -5.09
CA ASP A 119 0.26 -16.92 -3.68
C ASP A 119 1.61 -16.20 -3.55
N THR A 120 1.60 -15.03 -2.94
CA THR A 120 2.83 -14.28 -2.65
C THR A 120 3.60 -14.84 -1.46
N GLN A 121 2.97 -15.68 -0.63
CA GLN A 121 3.55 -16.26 0.60
C GLN A 121 4.10 -15.19 1.56
N THR A 122 3.67 -13.96 1.43
CA THR A 122 4.30 -12.78 2.08
C THR A 122 5.83 -12.75 1.85
N ASN A 123 6.26 -13.10 0.62
CA ASN A 123 7.67 -13.19 0.21
C ASN A 123 7.87 -12.56 -1.18
N ALA A 124 8.88 -11.69 -1.32
CA ALA A 124 9.11 -10.91 -2.54
C ALA A 124 9.50 -11.79 -3.74
N ASP A 125 10.29 -12.85 -3.55
CA ASP A 125 10.74 -13.72 -4.64
C ASP A 125 9.61 -14.64 -5.12
N ALA A 126 8.83 -15.21 -4.20
CA ALA A 126 7.63 -15.98 -4.52
C ALA A 126 6.62 -15.11 -5.28
N SER A 127 6.45 -13.89 -4.84
CA SER A 127 5.56 -12.90 -5.46
C SER A 127 5.98 -12.56 -6.90
N ARG A 128 7.27 -12.25 -7.13
CA ARG A 128 7.80 -11.98 -8.47
C ARG A 128 7.68 -13.20 -9.39
N THR A 129 7.99 -14.38 -8.88
CA THR A 129 7.88 -15.64 -9.65
C THR A 129 6.44 -15.89 -10.08
N SER A 130 5.50 -15.73 -9.16
CA SER A 130 4.07 -15.88 -9.44
C SER A 130 3.57 -14.85 -10.45
N ALA A 131 3.89 -13.55 -10.26
CA ALA A 131 3.49 -12.49 -11.17
C ALA A 131 4.09 -12.67 -12.58
N ARG A 132 5.37 -13.03 -12.69
CA ARG A 132 6.02 -13.31 -13.99
C ARG A 132 5.31 -14.43 -14.73
N ARG A 133 4.98 -15.54 -14.05
CA ARG A 133 4.20 -16.63 -14.62
C ARG A 133 2.85 -16.15 -15.17
N MET A 134 2.12 -15.36 -14.40
CA MET A 134 0.84 -14.82 -14.83
C MET A 134 0.98 -13.96 -16.10
N ILE A 135 2.00 -13.11 -16.15
CA ILE A 135 2.23 -12.22 -17.30
C ILE A 135 2.68 -13.02 -18.54
N GLU A 136 3.70 -13.85 -18.40
CA GLU A 136 4.33 -14.50 -19.56
C GLU A 136 3.54 -15.70 -20.07
N ARG A 137 3.00 -16.55 -19.17
CA ARG A 137 2.28 -17.76 -19.52
C ARG A 137 0.78 -17.55 -19.65
N ASP A 138 0.19 -16.94 -18.61
CA ASP A 138 -1.27 -16.86 -18.50
C ASP A 138 -1.83 -15.57 -19.19
N LYS A 139 -0.94 -14.74 -19.76
CA LYS A 139 -1.26 -13.57 -20.59
C LYS A 139 -2.15 -12.52 -19.89
N VAL A 140 -1.96 -12.34 -18.60
CA VAL A 140 -2.70 -11.30 -17.86
C VAL A 140 -2.33 -9.91 -18.38
N ILE A 141 -3.30 -9.01 -18.36
CA ILE A 141 -3.14 -7.61 -18.78
C ILE A 141 -3.03 -6.65 -17.59
N MET A 142 -3.32 -7.11 -16.40
CA MET A 142 -3.20 -6.38 -15.15
C MET A 142 -2.84 -7.37 -14.04
N VAL A 143 -1.91 -6.98 -13.18
CA VAL A 143 -1.63 -7.69 -11.92
C VAL A 143 -2.11 -6.82 -10.77
N THR A 144 -2.74 -7.42 -9.78
CA THR A 144 -3.16 -6.74 -8.56
C THR A 144 -2.93 -7.63 -7.33
N GLY A 145 -2.85 -7.02 -6.16
CA GLY A 145 -2.54 -7.69 -4.90
C GLY A 145 -1.31 -7.10 -4.22
N GLY A 146 -0.55 -7.93 -3.55
CA GLY A 146 0.70 -7.53 -2.93
C GLY A 146 0.53 -6.89 -1.55
N SER A 147 -0.33 -7.41 -0.69
CA SER A 147 -0.30 -7.07 0.73
C SER A 147 1.08 -7.28 1.30
N SER A 148 1.57 -6.31 2.05
CA SER A 148 2.96 -5.98 2.38
C SER A 148 3.62 -5.07 1.33
N SER A 149 4.08 -3.90 1.81
CA SER A 149 4.61 -2.86 0.91
C SER A 149 5.89 -3.28 0.19
N GLY A 150 6.79 -4.04 0.84
CA GLY A 150 7.99 -4.55 0.17
C GLY A 150 7.67 -5.53 -0.96
N ILE A 151 6.59 -6.29 -0.85
CA ILE A 151 6.11 -7.22 -1.88
C ILE A 151 5.46 -6.46 -3.03
N ALA A 152 4.63 -5.47 -2.73
CA ALA A 152 4.02 -4.62 -3.74
C ALA A 152 5.08 -3.85 -4.55
N ILE A 153 6.10 -3.30 -3.89
CA ILE A 153 7.25 -2.65 -4.54
C ILE A 153 7.94 -3.64 -5.49
N ALA A 154 8.20 -4.87 -5.06
CA ALA A 154 8.81 -5.89 -5.92
C ALA A 154 7.95 -6.25 -7.14
N GLN A 155 6.63 -6.32 -6.98
CA GLN A 155 5.69 -6.59 -8.07
C GLN A 155 5.60 -5.41 -9.05
N GLN A 156 5.51 -4.18 -8.55
CA GLN A 156 5.39 -3.01 -9.45
C GLN A 156 6.64 -2.79 -10.29
N TYR A 157 7.85 -3.06 -9.75
CA TYR A 157 9.08 -3.06 -10.56
C TYR A 157 9.02 -4.10 -11.68
N LEU A 158 8.61 -5.32 -11.36
CA LEU A 158 8.44 -6.39 -12.36
C LEU A 158 7.39 -6.03 -13.42
N CYS A 159 6.23 -5.55 -12.99
CA CYS A 159 5.15 -5.18 -13.90
C CYS A 159 5.57 -4.00 -14.80
N ASN A 160 6.28 -3.02 -14.24
CA ASN A 160 6.86 -1.93 -15.00
C ASN A 160 7.93 -2.42 -16.01
N GLU A 161 8.77 -3.39 -15.64
CA GLU A 161 9.72 -4.05 -16.55
C GLU A 161 9.00 -4.74 -17.71
N LEU A 162 7.93 -5.46 -17.43
CA LEU A 162 7.19 -6.26 -18.39
C LEU A 162 6.06 -5.54 -19.12
N GLY A 163 5.84 -4.25 -18.85
CA GLY A 163 4.82 -3.43 -19.51
C GLY A 163 3.37 -3.84 -19.20
N VAL A 164 3.09 -4.24 -17.95
CA VAL A 164 1.75 -4.58 -17.45
C VAL A 164 1.40 -3.67 -16.29
N ILE A 165 0.17 -3.16 -16.23
CA ILE A 165 -0.26 -2.30 -15.11
C ILE A 165 -0.35 -3.13 -13.82
N PHE A 166 0.19 -2.57 -12.74
CA PHE A 166 0.07 -3.09 -11.38
C PHE A 166 -0.87 -2.20 -10.55
N MET A 167 -1.99 -2.77 -10.13
CA MET A 167 -2.91 -2.13 -9.21
C MET A 167 -2.59 -2.61 -7.79
N CYS A 168 -1.92 -1.76 -7.03
CA CYS A 168 -1.44 -2.06 -5.69
C CYS A 168 -2.60 -2.35 -4.74
N GLY A 169 -2.68 -3.52 -4.15
CA GLY A 169 -3.67 -3.90 -3.15
C GLY A 169 -3.50 -3.17 -1.82
N LEU A 170 -3.63 -3.87 -0.72
CA LEU A 170 -3.42 -3.32 0.62
C LEU A 170 -1.93 -3.03 0.85
N THR A 171 -1.51 -1.80 0.59
CA THR A 171 -0.12 -1.33 0.67
C THR A 171 -0.08 0.08 1.21
N HIS A 172 0.68 0.34 2.27
CA HIS A 172 0.58 1.59 3.03
C HIS A 172 1.92 2.35 3.21
N SER A 173 3.06 1.81 2.76
CA SER A 173 4.34 2.54 2.82
C SER A 173 4.32 3.81 1.95
N ASN A 174 4.95 4.87 2.42
CA ASN A 174 5.19 6.08 1.62
C ASN A 174 6.02 5.76 0.38
N ASP A 175 6.93 4.80 0.47
CA ASP A 175 7.86 4.42 -0.60
C ASP A 175 7.16 3.95 -1.87
N THR A 176 6.01 3.26 -1.74
CA THR A 176 5.32 2.62 -2.88
C THR A 176 4.94 3.59 -3.99
N THR A 177 4.46 4.78 -3.64
CA THR A 177 4.14 5.88 -4.57
C THR A 177 5.07 7.09 -4.35
N GLY A 178 6.15 6.89 -3.60
CA GLY A 178 7.24 7.82 -3.38
C GLY A 178 8.49 7.42 -4.16
N LYS A 179 9.60 7.17 -3.45
CA LYS A 179 10.91 6.86 -4.07
C LYS A 179 10.91 5.62 -4.97
N ASP A 180 10.03 4.66 -4.71
CA ASP A 180 9.91 3.40 -5.46
C ASP A 180 8.76 3.41 -6.49
N LYS A 181 8.12 4.58 -6.72
CA LYS A 181 7.02 4.69 -7.68
C LYS A 181 7.42 4.26 -9.09
N GLN A 182 6.50 3.65 -9.80
CA GLN A 182 6.70 3.15 -11.17
C GLN A 182 5.58 3.63 -12.08
N ARG A 183 5.89 3.94 -13.34
CA ARG A 183 4.89 4.42 -14.34
C ARG A 183 3.70 3.47 -14.50
N TYR A 184 3.89 2.18 -14.37
CA TYR A 184 2.85 1.16 -14.50
C TYR A 184 2.22 0.76 -13.16
N GLY A 185 2.55 1.44 -12.04
CA GLY A 185 2.02 1.16 -10.71
C GLY A 185 1.02 2.21 -10.24
N PHE A 186 -0.16 1.80 -9.74
CA PHE A 186 -1.17 2.66 -9.12
C PHE A 186 -1.55 2.13 -7.75
N ARG A 187 -1.88 3.01 -6.80
CA ARG A 187 -2.31 2.61 -5.46
C ARG A 187 -3.62 3.26 -5.04
N HIS A 188 -4.64 2.45 -4.77
CA HIS A 188 -5.92 2.91 -4.23
C HIS A 188 -5.90 3.12 -2.71
N PHE A 189 -4.98 2.50 -2.00
CA PHE A 189 -4.88 2.63 -0.54
C PHE A 189 -4.11 3.89 -0.14
N PHE A 190 -4.48 4.51 0.98
CA PHE A 190 -3.76 5.66 1.54
C PHE A 190 -2.40 5.25 2.10
N ASN A 191 -1.52 6.20 2.42
CA ASN A 191 -0.17 5.93 2.90
C ASN A 191 0.06 6.32 4.36
N ALA A 192 1.22 5.98 4.90
CA ALA A 192 1.61 6.22 6.28
C ALA A 192 1.65 7.72 6.64
N HIS A 193 2.06 8.58 5.69
CA HIS A 193 2.05 10.03 5.89
C HIS A 193 0.62 10.58 6.09
N MET A 194 -0.31 10.09 5.27
CA MET A 194 -1.73 10.45 5.43
C MET A 194 -2.28 9.95 6.77
N THR A 195 -1.85 8.78 7.26
CA THR A 195 -2.16 8.33 8.64
C THR A 195 -1.64 9.30 9.68
N GLY A 196 -0.37 9.69 9.61
CA GLY A 196 0.22 10.64 10.56
C GLY A 196 -0.55 11.96 10.62
N LYS A 197 -0.86 12.52 9.44
CA LYS A 197 -1.67 13.76 9.33
C LYS A 197 -3.08 13.62 9.89
N ALA A 198 -3.72 12.47 9.70
CA ALA A 198 -5.10 12.25 10.15
C ALA A 198 -5.18 11.93 11.64
N LEU A 199 -4.29 11.07 12.13
CA LEU A 199 -4.39 10.51 13.48
C LEU A 199 -3.80 11.42 14.55
N SER A 200 -2.66 12.04 14.30
CA SER A 200 -1.91 12.77 15.35
C SER A 200 -2.69 13.91 16.00
N PRO A 201 -3.46 14.75 15.27
CA PRO A 201 -4.31 15.76 15.91
C PRO A 201 -5.38 15.15 16.81
N VAL A 202 -5.96 14.01 16.43
CA VAL A 202 -6.96 13.30 17.23
C VAL A 202 -6.32 12.75 18.50
N LEU A 203 -5.13 12.13 18.39
CA LEU A 203 -4.38 11.64 19.56
C LEU A 203 -4.05 12.78 20.53
N SER A 204 -3.61 13.93 20.03
CA SER A 204 -3.32 15.11 20.84
C SER A 204 -4.55 15.65 21.56
N LYS A 205 -5.71 15.62 20.91
CA LYS A 205 -7.00 16.01 21.49
C LYS A 205 -7.45 15.04 22.58
N GLU A 206 -7.34 13.73 22.33
CA GLU A 206 -7.84 12.69 23.25
C GLU A 206 -6.89 12.45 24.44
N TYR A 207 -5.57 12.45 24.20
CA TYR A 207 -4.58 12.09 25.23
C TYR A 207 -3.83 13.30 25.80
N GLY A 208 -4.00 14.46 25.21
CA GLY A 208 -3.29 15.69 25.57
C GLY A 208 -1.98 15.87 24.80
N LYS A 209 -1.47 17.09 24.92
CA LYS A 209 -0.17 17.47 24.35
C LYS A 209 1.01 16.96 25.15
N ASP A 210 2.05 17.13 25.35
CA ASP A 210 3.09 16.71 26.30
C ASP A 210 3.04 15.20 26.66
N ARG A 211 3.01 14.34 25.61
CA ARG A 211 3.09 12.88 25.74
C ARG A 211 4.45 12.40 25.26
N ARG A 212 4.87 11.22 25.74
CA ARG A 212 6.11 10.56 25.29
C ARG A 212 5.80 9.21 24.64
N ALA A 213 6.01 9.12 23.35
CA ALA A 213 5.72 7.93 22.58
C ALA A 213 6.92 6.99 22.49
N PHE A 214 6.68 5.70 22.66
CA PHE A 214 7.62 4.64 22.29
C PHE A 214 7.05 3.82 21.15
N HIS A 215 7.85 3.61 20.10
CA HIS A 215 7.42 2.86 18.93
C HIS A 215 7.95 1.42 18.96
N LEU A 216 7.06 0.45 18.75
CA LEU A 216 7.45 -0.88 18.30
C LEU A 216 7.11 -0.98 16.82
N THR A 217 8.12 -1.27 16.00
CA THR A 217 8.04 -1.08 14.55
C THR A 217 8.41 -2.37 13.81
N ALA A 218 7.52 -2.84 12.95
CA ALA A 218 7.79 -3.99 12.10
C ALA A 218 8.94 -3.68 11.13
N ASP A 219 9.95 -4.53 11.08
CA ASP A 219 11.20 -4.30 10.34
C ASP A 219 11.03 -4.59 8.84
N TYR A 220 10.32 -3.68 8.15
CA TYR A 220 10.19 -3.64 6.69
C TYR A 220 9.67 -2.26 6.23
N SER A 221 9.66 -2.00 4.91
CA SER A 221 9.38 -0.69 4.30
C SER A 221 8.17 0.05 4.92
N TRP A 222 7.03 -0.64 5.13
CA TRP A 222 5.88 0.03 5.73
C TRP A 222 6.12 0.41 7.20
N GLY A 223 6.64 -0.50 8.00
CA GLY A 223 6.86 -0.22 9.43
C GLY A 223 7.74 1.01 9.62
N HIS A 224 8.83 1.12 8.85
CA HIS A 224 9.73 2.25 8.89
C HIS A 224 9.01 3.57 8.53
N THR A 225 8.32 3.62 7.38
CA THR A 225 7.64 4.85 6.96
C THR A 225 6.43 5.19 7.85
N GLN A 226 5.79 4.19 8.48
CA GLN A 226 4.72 4.43 9.45
C GLN A 226 5.26 5.03 10.74
N GLN A 227 6.36 4.51 11.25
CA GLN A 227 7.02 5.05 12.44
C GLN A 227 7.49 6.49 12.21
N GLU A 228 8.21 6.74 11.10
CA GLU A 228 8.66 8.08 10.72
C GLU A 228 7.51 9.07 10.63
N SER A 229 6.41 8.68 9.96
CA SER A 229 5.23 9.54 9.82
C SER A 229 4.52 9.79 11.15
N MET A 230 4.36 8.77 11.99
CA MET A 230 3.74 8.97 13.31
C MET A 230 4.61 9.84 14.20
N GLN A 231 5.93 9.62 14.21
CA GLN A 231 6.86 10.47 14.96
C GLN A 231 6.77 11.91 14.49
N GLU A 232 6.91 12.18 13.19
CA GLU A 232 6.84 13.51 12.62
C GLU A 232 5.58 14.28 13.06
N PHE A 233 4.42 13.65 12.92
CA PHE A 233 3.16 14.34 13.16
C PHE A 233 2.76 14.41 14.63
N THR A 234 3.12 13.42 15.46
CA THR A 234 2.92 13.53 16.90
C THR A 234 3.85 14.57 17.54
N GLU A 235 5.10 14.69 17.05
CA GLU A 235 6.01 15.75 17.50
C GLU A 235 5.53 17.15 17.10
N LYS A 236 4.91 17.32 15.93
CA LYS A 236 4.23 18.57 15.53
C LYS A 236 3.05 18.93 16.45
N GLU A 237 2.41 17.93 17.05
CA GLU A 237 1.35 18.11 18.04
C GLU A 237 1.89 18.35 19.46
N GLY A 238 3.20 18.37 19.66
CA GLY A 238 3.85 18.66 20.94
C GLY A 238 4.24 17.43 21.75
N TRP A 239 4.19 16.22 21.17
CA TRP A 239 4.69 15.02 21.80
C TRP A 239 6.22 14.93 21.67
N SER A 240 6.82 13.98 22.36
CA SER A 240 8.23 13.61 22.18
C SER A 240 8.36 12.11 21.98
N THR A 241 9.43 11.68 21.30
CA THR A 241 9.73 10.27 21.09
C THR A 241 10.73 9.77 22.12
N ALA A 242 10.34 8.77 22.94
CA ALA A 242 11.20 8.13 23.95
C ALA A 242 12.09 7.05 23.34
N GLY A 243 11.65 6.41 22.26
CA GLY A 243 12.41 5.36 21.58
C GLY A 243 11.64 4.68 20.46
N ASN A 244 12.39 3.89 19.68
CA ASN A 244 11.87 3.01 18.63
C ASN A 244 12.65 1.71 18.58
N ILE A 245 11.97 0.58 18.51
CA ILE A 245 12.60 -0.74 18.37
C ILE A 245 12.01 -1.45 17.16
N LEU A 246 12.90 -1.95 16.31
CA LEU A 246 12.52 -2.77 15.16
C LEU A 246 12.26 -4.21 15.62
N THR A 247 11.17 -4.77 15.14
CA THR A 247 10.74 -6.15 15.44
C THR A 247 10.59 -6.94 14.15
N PRO A 248 11.15 -8.17 14.06
CA PRO A 248 10.95 -9.01 12.90
C PRO A 248 9.46 -9.28 12.63
N LEU A 249 9.05 -9.29 11.34
CA LEU A 249 7.64 -9.47 10.94
C LEU A 249 7.00 -10.78 11.48
N LYS A 250 7.80 -11.81 11.72
CA LYS A 250 7.35 -13.11 12.23
C LYS A 250 7.32 -13.19 13.76
N THR A 251 7.56 -12.10 14.47
CA THR A 251 7.56 -12.07 15.95
C THR A 251 6.16 -12.40 16.47
N THR A 252 6.08 -13.36 17.40
CA THR A 252 4.85 -13.77 18.10
C THR A 252 4.90 -13.45 19.59
N ASP A 253 6.10 -13.45 20.18
CA ASP A 253 6.35 -13.09 21.58
C ASP A 253 7.06 -11.73 21.64
N PHE A 254 6.36 -10.73 22.16
CA PHE A 254 6.85 -9.35 22.28
C PHE A 254 7.40 -9.01 23.67
N SER A 255 7.49 -9.97 24.60
CA SER A 255 7.85 -9.75 26.01
C SER A 255 9.14 -8.97 26.18
N GLN A 256 10.19 -9.31 25.42
CA GLN A 256 11.48 -8.62 25.50
C GLN A 256 11.42 -7.15 25.04
N TYR A 257 10.58 -6.87 24.03
CA TYR A 257 10.39 -5.52 23.50
C TYR A 257 9.55 -4.66 24.45
N LEU A 258 8.46 -5.24 24.98
CA LEU A 258 7.58 -4.58 25.95
C LEU A 258 8.31 -4.25 27.27
N SER A 259 9.24 -5.11 27.71
CA SER A 259 10.09 -4.82 28.86
C SER A 259 10.94 -3.57 28.67
N GLN A 260 11.41 -3.29 27.44
CA GLN A 260 12.16 -2.06 27.14
C GLN A 260 11.24 -0.83 27.15
N VAL A 261 10.01 -0.95 26.65
CA VAL A 261 8.98 0.11 26.75
C VAL A 261 8.69 0.42 28.22
N LEU A 262 8.53 -0.60 29.06
CA LEU A 262 8.27 -0.43 30.49
C LEU A 262 9.43 0.23 31.23
N ASN A 263 10.66 -0.02 30.83
CA ASN A 263 11.86 0.61 31.40
C ASN A 263 12.11 2.03 30.90
N SER A 264 11.40 2.47 29.84
CA SER A 264 11.46 3.84 29.35
C SER A 264 10.54 4.75 30.18
N ASP A 265 10.59 6.04 29.92
CA ASP A 265 9.68 7.03 30.48
C ASP A 265 8.49 7.36 29.54
N ALA A 266 8.24 6.51 28.53
CA ALA A 266 7.12 6.64 27.61
C ALA A 266 5.78 6.39 28.33
N ASP A 267 4.78 7.19 28.00
CA ASP A 267 3.39 7.05 28.44
C ASP A 267 2.42 6.77 27.29
N VAL A 268 2.96 6.60 26.08
CA VAL A 268 2.22 6.10 24.91
C VAL A 268 3.05 5.01 24.21
N LEU A 269 2.43 3.88 23.92
CA LEU A 269 2.98 2.82 23.08
C LEU A 269 2.30 2.88 21.69
N ILE A 270 3.11 3.12 20.65
CA ILE A 270 2.64 3.10 19.26
C ILE A 270 3.09 1.79 18.61
N LEU A 271 2.14 0.96 18.20
CA LEU A 271 2.36 -0.32 17.55
C LEU A 271 2.30 -0.14 16.02
N ASN A 272 3.46 0.10 15.38
CA ASN A 272 3.58 0.14 13.92
C ASN A 272 3.62 -1.28 13.36
N HIS A 273 2.57 -2.06 13.65
CA HIS A 273 2.37 -3.45 13.30
C HIS A 273 1.06 -3.64 12.55
N TYR A 274 0.97 -4.67 11.70
CA TYR A 274 -0.23 -5.01 10.95
C TYR A 274 -0.46 -6.52 10.92
N GLY A 275 -1.71 -6.95 10.64
CA GLY A 275 -2.11 -8.35 10.56
C GLY A 275 -1.82 -9.11 11.86
N ALA A 276 -1.37 -10.36 11.76
CA ALA A 276 -1.06 -11.20 12.92
C ALA A 276 0.03 -10.59 13.83
N ASN A 277 0.95 -9.81 13.25
CA ASN A 277 2.00 -9.13 14.02
C ASN A 277 1.40 -8.12 15.00
N MET A 278 0.39 -7.32 14.57
CA MET A 278 -0.34 -6.40 15.46
C MET A 278 -1.18 -7.16 16.49
N VAL A 279 -1.89 -8.20 16.09
CA VAL A 279 -2.69 -9.01 17.02
C VAL A 279 -1.82 -9.51 18.18
N ASN A 280 -0.66 -10.06 17.87
CA ASN A 280 0.28 -10.56 18.87
C ASN A 280 0.84 -9.45 19.76
N SER A 281 1.32 -8.35 19.19
CA SER A 281 1.93 -7.26 19.96
C SER A 281 0.92 -6.57 20.88
N LEU A 282 -0.30 -6.30 20.40
CA LEU A 282 -1.35 -5.71 21.23
C LEU A 282 -1.79 -6.66 22.35
N THR A 283 -2.04 -7.93 22.02
CA THR A 283 -2.43 -8.92 23.03
C THR A 283 -1.35 -9.10 24.09
N ASN A 284 -0.07 -9.15 23.71
CA ASN A 284 1.03 -9.21 24.66
C ASN A 284 1.08 -7.95 25.54
N ALA A 285 0.95 -6.75 24.96
CA ALA A 285 0.96 -5.49 25.73
C ALA A 285 -0.19 -5.45 26.76
N VAL A 286 -1.39 -5.88 26.38
CA VAL A 286 -2.51 -5.98 27.33
C VAL A 286 -2.25 -7.02 28.42
N ASN A 287 -1.74 -8.20 28.08
CA ASN A 287 -1.41 -9.25 29.04
C ASN A 287 -0.28 -8.83 30.01
N PHE A 288 0.60 -7.92 29.60
CA PHE A 288 1.58 -7.28 30.48
C PHE A 288 0.95 -6.24 31.41
N GLY A 289 -0.35 -6.02 31.34
CA GLY A 289 -1.07 -5.03 32.16
C GLY A 289 -0.78 -3.58 31.78
N MET A 290 -0.24 -3.32 30.58
CA MET A 290 0.18 -1.96 30.20
C MET A 290 -0.97 -0.97 30.17
N ARG A 291 -2.20 -1.40 29.90
CA ARG A 291 -3.40 -0.54 29.90
C ARG A 291 -3.80 -0.03 31.26
N ASP A 292 -3.42 -0.74 32.32
CA ASP A 292 -3.75 -0.39 33.71
C ASP A 292 -2.60 0.39 34.38
N MET A 293 -1.53 0.66 33.63
CA MET A 293 -0.36 1.35 34.14
C MET A 293 -0.47 2.87 34.00
N GLN A 294 0.14 3.55 34.93
CA GLN A 294 0.39 4.98 34.86
C GLN A 294 1.89 5.26 34.82
N LYS A 295 2.26 6.22 33.98
CA LYS A 295 3.62 6.75 33.88
C LYS A 295 3.57 8.28 33.92
N ASN A 296 4.42 8.89 34.73
CA ASN A 296 4.49 10.34 34.88
C ASN A 296 3.12 10.98 35.24
N GLY A 297 2.28 10.25 36.00
CA GLY A 297 0.93 10.70 36.38
C GLY A 297 -0.12 10.62 35.27
N LYS A 298 0.19 9.97 34.15
CA LYS A 298 -0.69 9.77 32.99
C LYS A 298 -0.93 8.28 32.77
N ASN A 299 -2.11 7.91 32.25
CA ASN A 299 -2.35 6.55 31.79
C ASN A 299 -1.43 6.22 30.62
N LEU A 300 -0.93 4.97 30.58
CA LEU A 300 -0.20 4.46 29.42
C LEU A 300 -1.21 4.09 28.33
N GLU A 301 -1.16 4.83 27.22
CA GLU A 301 -2.05 4.63 26.09
C GLU A 301 -1.43 3.74 25.02
N ILE A 302 -2.25 2.97 24.31
CA ILE A 302 -1.80 2.12 23.19
C ILE A 302 -2.47 2.59 21.90
N VAL A 303 -1.69 2.81 20.85
CA VAL A 303 -2.13 3.29 19.54
C VAL A 303 -1.75 2.26 18.47
N VAL A 304 -2.68 1.97 17.58
CA VAL A 304 -2.47 1.11 16.40
C VAL A 304 -2.74 1.95 15.14
N PRO A 305 -1.71 2.59 14.55
CA PRO A 305 -1.89 3.61 13.51
C PRO A 305 -2.74 3.17 12.31
N LEU A 306 -2.56 1.94 11.84
CA LEU A 306 -3.37 1.35 10.77
C LEU A 306 -4.23 0.21 11.34
N TYR A 307 -5.56 0.32 11.20
CA TYR A 307 -6.49 -0.53 11.91
C TYR A 307 -7.51 -1.19 10.98
N SER A 308 -7.63 -2.50 11.02
CA SER A 308 -8.62 -3.25 10.24
C SER A 308 -9.58 -4.04 11.11
N ARG A 309 -10.75 -4.36 10.54
CA ARG A 309 -11.74 -5.25 11.17
C ARG A 309 -11.15 -6.65 11.46
N LEU A 310 -10.31 -7.16 10.57
CA LEU A 310 -9.66 -8.47 10.72
C LEU A 310 -8.72 -8.49 11.91
N MET A 311 -7.89 -7.45 12.04
CA MET A 311 -6.99 -7.27 13.19
C MET A 311 -7.78 -7.11 14.50
N ALA A 312 -8.83 -6.31 14.49
CA ALA A 312 -9.70 -6.09 15.66
C ALA A 312 -10.37 -7.40 16.09
N LYS A 313 -10.85 -8.21 15.14
CA LYS A 313 -11.38 -9.56 15.40
C LYS A 313 -10.31 -10.46 16.00
N GLY A 314 -9.12 -10.49 15.41
CA GLY A 314 -8.01 -11.34 15.87
C GLY A 314 -7.55 -11.01 17.30
N ALA A 315 -7.46 -9.73 17.65
CA ALA A 315 -7.09 -9.29 19.00
C ALA A 315 -8.22 -9.43 20.01
N GLY A 316 -9.48 -9.33 19.58
CA GLY A 316 -10.67 -9.41 20.45
C GLY A 316 -11.03 -8.09 21.13
N SER A 317 -12.33 -7.89 21.36
CA SER A 317 -12.90 -6.61 21.86
C SER A 317 -12.31 -6.14 23.18
N ALA A 318 -11.96 -7.04 24.09
CA ALA A 318 -11.36 -6.66 25.37
C ALA A 318 -9.98 -6.01 25.16
N ASN A 319 -9.19 -6.50 24.20
CA ASN A 319 -7.86 -5.99 23.95
C ASN A 319 -7.85 -4.68 23.14
N ILE A 320 -8.86 -4.48 22.29
CA ILE A 320 -8.95 -3.30 21.41
C ILE A 320 -9.74 -2.14 22.01
N ASP A 321 -10.44 -2.31 23.12
CA ASP A 321 -11.32 -1.30 23.71
C ASP A 321 -10.58 0.04 23.85
N GLY A 322 -11.13 1.10 23.25
CA GLY A 322 -10.55 2.45 23.28
C GLY A 322 -9.32 2.68 22.38
N VAL A 323 -8.69 1.64 21.82
CA VAL A 323 -7.51 1.77 20.97
C VAL A 323 -7.83 2.55 19.69
N LEU A 324 -7.02 3.59 19.42
CA LEU A 324 -7.19 4.48 18.26
C LEU A 324 -6.30 4.08 17.10
N GLY A 325 -6.79 4.35 15.88
CA GLY A 325 -6.05 4.14 14.64
C GLY A 325 -6.80 4.69 13.42
N THR A 326 -6.30 4.43 12.22
CA THR A 326 -6.92 4.88 10.96
C THR A 326 -7.36 3.74 10.08
N SER A 327 -8.31 4.01 9.19
CA SER A 327 -8.76 3.10 8.13
C SER A 327 -9.11 3.89 6.88
N GLY A 328 -8.85 3.34 5.71
CA GLY A 328 -9.26 3.95 4.45
C GLY A 328 -10.73 3.74 4.11
N TRP A 329 -11.39 2.81 4.78
CA TRP A 329 -12.80 2.48 4.61
C TRP A 329 -13.28 1.56 5.73
N ASN A 330 -14.57 1.61 6.04
CA ASN A 330 -15.21 0.71 7.02
C ASN A 330 -16.60 0.31 6.52
N TRP A 331 -16.99 -0.95 6.76
CA TRP A 331 -18.28 -1.49 6.35
C TRP A 331 -19.51 -0.80 6.99
N ALA A 332 -19.32 -0.05 8.07
CA ALA A 332 -20.36 0.73 8.71
C ALA A 332 -20.60 2.11 8.07
N LEU A 333 -19.92 2.45 6.98
CA LEU A 333 -20.20 3.67 6.21
C LEU A 333 -21.59 3.60 5.56
N GLU A 334 -22.30 4.75 5.60
CA GLU A 334 -23.69 4.86 5.20
C GLU A 334 -23.89 5.40 3.77
N ASP A 335 -22.82 5.73 3.05
CA ASP A 335 -22.91 6.16 1.66
C ASP A 335 -23.37 5.01 0.74
N GLU A 336 -23.95 5.37 -0.41
CA GLU A 336 -24.56 4.41 -1.33
C GLU A 336 -23.56 3.37 -1.86
N GLY A 337 -22.34 3.80 -2.22
CA GLY A 337 -21.29 2.90 -2.71
C GLY A 337 -20.89 1.87 -1.66
N SER A 338 -20.73 2.30 -0.41
CA SER A 338 -20.44 1.38 0.70
C SER A 338 -21.59 0.40 0.92
N LYS A 339 -22.84 0.85 0.95
CA LYS A 339 -24.02 -0.02 1.17
C LYS A 339 -24.17 -1.10 0.10
N VAL A 340 -24.03 -0.76 -1.18
CA VAL A 340 -24.18 -1.76 -2.26
C VAL A 340 -23.05 -2.77 -2.22
N PHE A 341 -21.82 -2.36 -1.91
CA PHE A 341 -20.69 -3.28 -1.78
C PHE A 341 -20.82 -4.20 -0.55
N VAL A 342 -21.14 -3.64 0.61
CA VAL A 342 -21.35 -4.42 1.84
C VAL A 342 -22.45 -5.46 1.64
N LYS A 343 -23.57 -5.04 1.02
CA LYS A 343 -24.67 -5.97 0.72
C LYS A 343 -24.21 -7.11 -0.18
N ALA A 344 -23.61 -6.79 -1.35
CA ALA A 344 -23.17 -7.79 -2.31
C ALA A 344 -22.15 -8.76 -1.73
N PHE A 345 -21.15 -8.23 -0.99
CA PHE A 345 -20.13 -9.06 -0.35
C PHE A 345 -20.71 -9.95 0.77
N THR A 346 -21.63 -9.40 1.58
CA THR A 346 -22.25 -10.16 2.67
C THR A 346 -23.19 -11.23 2.16
N ASP A 347 -23.96 -10.94 1.11
CA ASP A 347 -24.83 -11.92 0.45
C ASP A 347 -24.03 -13.11 -0.09
N GLU A 348 -22.85 -12.86 -0.66
CA GLU A 348 -22.00 -13.92 -1.24
C GLU A 348 -21.21 -14.70 -0.18
N TYR A 349 -20.67 -14.02 0.85
CA TYR A 349 -19.70 -14.63 1.78
C TYR A 349 -20.20 -14.79 3.22
N GLY A 350 -21.36 -14.25 3.58
CA GLY A 350 -22.00 -14.40 4.90
C GLY A 350 -21.42 -13.49 6.01
N PHE A 351 -20.55 -12.54 5.68
CA PHE A 351 -19.95 -11.58 6.62
C PHE A 351 -19.55 -10.27 5.90
N PRO A 352 -19.43 -9.14 6.63
CA PRO A 352 -19.08 -7.87 6.01
C PRO A 352 -17.61 -7.84 5.55
N PRO A 353 -17.30 -7.08 4.47
CA PRO A 353 -15.94 -6.95 3.94
C PRO A 353 -15.00 -6.16 4.87
N SER A 354 -13.70 -6.37 4.71
CA SER A 354 -12.65 -5.53 5.32
C SER A 354 -12.29 -4.34 4.42
N GLN A 355 -11.47 -3.41 4.93
CA GLN A 355 -10.88 -2.34 4.10
C GLN A 355 -9.98 -2.88 2.98
N ALA A 356 -9.32 -4.02 3.20
CA ALA A 356 -8.52 -4.70 2.18
C ALA A 356 -9.41 -5.18 1.03
N ALA A 357 -10.52 -5.87 1.35
CA ALA A 357 -11.53 -6.29 0.39
C ALA A 357 -12.08 -5.09 -0.41
N HIS A 358 -12.46 -4.00 0.27
CA HIS A 358 -12.95 -2.80 -0.39
C HIS A 358 -11.93 -2.22 -1.38
N THR A 359 -10.68 -2.03 -0.95
CA THR A 359 -9.61 -1.49 -1.79
C THR A 359 -9.42 -2.34 -3.05
N CYS A 360 -9.39 -3.66 -2.89
CA CYS A 360 -9.18 -4.60 -3.99
C CYS A 360 -10.36 -4.62 -4.98
N TYR A 361 -11.57 -4.55 -4.47
CA TYR A 361 -12.77 -4.45 -5.29
C TYR A 361 -12.77 -3.15 -6.13
N VAL A 362 -12.61 -2.00 -5.47
CA VAL A 362 -12.65 -0.69 -6.14
C VAL A 362 -11.57 -0.54 -7.19
N GLN A 363 -10.31 -0.87 -6.88
CA GLN A 363 -9.23 -0.71 -7.85
C GLN A 363 -9.37 -1.61 -9.08
N THR A 364 -10.02 -2.79 -8.93
CA THR A 364 -10.32 -3.67 -10.06
C THR A 364 -11.35 -3.02 -10.99
N LEU A 365 -12.40 -2.41 -10.42
CA LEU A 365 -13.37 -1.65 -11.18
C LEU A 365 -12.76 -0.42 -11.87
N LEU A 366 -11.85 0.29 -11.18
CA LEU A 366 -11.19 1.48 -11.71
C LEU A 366 -10.27 1.15 -12.88
N TYR A 367 -9.50 0.05 -12.80
CA TYR A 367 -8.72 -0.42 -13.93
C TYR A 367 -9.60 -0.77 -15.14
N ALA A 368 -10.68 -1.51 -14.90
CA ALA A 368 -11.65 -1.87 -15.95
C ALA A 368 -12.31 -0.63 -16.56
N ASN A 369 -12.73 0.34 -15.72
CA ASN A 369 -13.30 1.61 -16.18
C ASN A 369 -12.30 2.44 -17.00
N ALA A 370 -11.03 2.46 -16.62
CA ALA A 370 -9.99 3.14 -17.39
C ALA A 370 -9.78 2.50 -18.77
N CYS A 371 -9.87 1.17 -18.88
CA CYS A 371 -9.86 0.49 -20.18
C CYS A 371 -11.06 0.90 -21.05
N GLU A 372 -12.27 0.97 -20.48
CA GLU A 372 -13.48 1.41 -21.17
C GLU A 372 -13.38 2.90 -21.59
N MET A 373 -12.82 3.75 -20.73
CA MET A 373 -12.62 5.17 -21.04
C MET A 373 -11.61 5.37 -22.16
N ALA A 374 -10.49 4.63 -22.12
CA ALA A 374 -9.45 4.64 -23.13
C ALA A 374 -9.86 3.95 -24.44
N GLY A 375 -10.89 3.09 -24.42
CA GLY A 375 -11.30 2.27 -25.57
C GLY A 375 -10.27 1.21 -25.98
N THR A 376 -9.34 0.87 -25.08
CA THR A 376 -8.25 -0.08 -25.33
C THR A 376 -7.73 -0.68 -24.03
N PHE A 377 -7.07 -1.85 -24.12
CA PHE A 377 -6.29 -2.43 -23.03
C PHE A 377 -4.80 -2.02 -23.07
N TYR A 378 -4.39 -1.22 -24.06
CA TYR A 378 -2.98 -0.83 -24.21
C TYR A 378 -2.53 0.04 -23.04
N PRO A 379 -1.53 -0.39 -22.25
CA PRO A 379 -1.22 0.21 -20.96
C PRO A 379 -0.95 1.72 -20.99
N PRO A 380 -0.20 2.29 -21.94
CA PRO A 380 0.02 3.74 -21.99
C PRO A 380 -1.27 4.57 -22.07
N GLU A 381 -2.29 4.10 -22.78
CA GLU A 381 -3.57 4.81 -22.89
C GLU A 381 -4.43 4.59 -21.63
N VAL A 382 -4.35 3.41 -21.01
CA VAL A 382 -5.03 3.12 -19.74
C VAL A 382 -4.41 3.94 -18.59
N ILE A 383 -3.08 4.10 -18.56
CA ILE A 383 -2.37 4.96 -17.60
C ILE A 383 -2.87 6.40 -17.70
N LYS A 384 -2.93 6.98 -18.92
CA LYS A 384 -3.49 8.33 -19.14
C LYS A 384 -4.93 8.47 -18.67
N ALA A 385 -5.74 7.42 -18.77
CA ALA A 385 -7.11 7.43 -18.30
C ALA A 385 -7.24 7.30 -16.78
N LEU A 386 -6.21 6.77 -16.10
CA LEU A 386 -6.15 6.68 -14.64
C LEU A 386 -5.54 7.93 -13.99
N GLU A 387 -4.59 8.60 -14.66
CA GLU A 387 -3.93 9.81 -14.15
C GLU A 387 -4.95 10.95 -14.01
N ASP A 388 -4.96 11.59 -12.85
CA ASP A 388 -5.88 12.67 -12.46
C ASP A 388 -7.39 12.30 -12.56
N PHE A 389 -7.69 11.01 -12.57
CA PHE A 389 -9.06 10.54 -12.58
C PHE A 389 -9.74 10.81 -11.23
N GLN A 390 -10.78 11.60 -11.27
CA GLN A 390 -11.64 11.92 -10.13
C GLN A 390 -12.94 11.14 -10.21
N PHE A 391 -13.34 10.55 -9.09
CA PHE A 391 -14.57 9.75 -9.03
C PHE A 391 -15.25 9.81 -7.67
N THR A 392 -16.50 9.38 -7.66
CA THR A 392 -17.35 9.24 -6.46
C THR A 392 -18.11 7.92 -6.51
N GLY A 393 -18.85 7.58 -5.45
CA GLY A 393 -19.71 6.41 -5.42
C GLY A 393 -19.00 5.08 -5.20
N ALA A 394 -17.72 5.12 -4.82
CA ALA A 394 -16.94 3.95 -4.45
C ALA A 394 -16.71 3.82 -2.91
N GLY A 395 -17.49 4.55 -2.12
CA GLY A 395 -17.35 4.61 -0.67
C GLY A 395 -16.28 5.61 -0.20
N ASN A 396 -16.52 6.20 0.98
CA ASN A 396 -15.61 7.13 1.65
C ASN A 396 -15.27 8.39 0.83
N GLY A 397 -16.30 9.04 0.26
CA GLY A 397 -16.21 10.37 -0.35
C GLY A 397 -15.60 10.43 -1.76
N PRO A 398 -15.39 11.66 -2.26
CA PRO A 398 -14.71 11.91 -3.52
C PRO A 398 -13.26 11.47 -3.46
N THR A 399 -12.78 10.91 -4.56
CA THR A 399 -11.44 10.31 -4.65
C THR A 399 -10.74 10.77 -5.92
N LEU A 400 -9.43 11.01 -5.83
CA LEU A 400 -8.55 11.35 -6.95
C LEU A 400 -7.42 10.32 -7.05
N TYR A 401 -7.15 9.81 -8.25
CA TYR A 401 -5.84 9.24 -8.58
C TYR A 401 -4.93 10.34 -9.10
N ARG A 402 -4.02 10.81 -8.27
CA ARG A 402 -3.09 11.89 -8.63
C ARG A 402 -2.08 11.41 -9.68
N GLY A 403 -1.95 12.14 -10.80
CA GLY A 403 -1.09 11.76 -11.93
C GLY A 403 0.41 11.85 -11.64
N GLU A 404 0.83 12.69 -10.68
CA GLU A 404 2.25 12.93 -10.37
C GLU A 404 2.95 11.74 -9.68
N ASP A 405 2.19 10.92 -8.94
CA ASP A 405 2.75 9.80 -8.16
C ASP A 405 1.88 8.55 -8.15
N HIS A 406 0.73 8.57 -8.83
CA HIS A 406 -0.26 7.49 -8.88
C HIS A 406 -0.84 7.10 -7.51
N GLN A 407 -0.81 8.06 -6.55
CA GLN A 407 -1.41 7.90 -5.24
C GLN A 407 -2.89 8.28 -5.27
N CYS A 408 -3.72 7.45 -4.69
CA CYS A 408 -5.11 7.78 -4.38
C CYS A 408 -5.18 8.77 -3.22
N ILE A 409 -5.87 9.89 -3.42
CA ILE A 409 -6.15 10.91 -2.41
C ILE A 409 -7.65 10.85 -2.09
N LYS A 410 -7.98 10.55 -0.83
CA LYS A 410 -9.34 10.36 -0.33
C LYS A 410 -9.45 10.67 1.15
N ASP A 411 -10.65 10.74 1.68
CA ASP A 411 -10.91 10.89 3.10
C ASP A 411 -10.37 9.70 3.90
N ILE A 412 -9.89 9.96 5.11
CA ILE A 412 -9.35 8.95 6.03
C ILE A 412 -10.21 8.89 7.28
N LEU A 413 -10.61 7.68 7.65
CA LEU A 413 -11.38 7.44 8.86
C LEU A 413 -10.45 7.30 10.07
N VAL A 414 -10.81 7.94 11.17
CA VAL A 414 -10.22 7.66 12.49
C VAL A 414 -11.15 6.71 13.22
N MET A 415 -10.58 5.60 13.64
CA MET A 415 -11.29 4.47 14.22
C MET A 415 -10.97 4.31 15.70
N GLN A 416 -11.93 3.85 16.47
CA GLN A 416 -11.72 3.42 17.84
C GLN A 416 -12.28 2.02 18.06
N GLY A 417 -11.51 1.18 18.77
CA GLY A 417 -11.95 -0.15 19.18
C GLY A 417 -13.16 -0.07 20.13
N LYS A 418 -14.12 -0.97 19.94
CA LYS A 418 -15.31 -1.09 20.80
C LYS A 418 -15.06 -2.08 21.94
N SER A 419 -15.54 -1.75 23.13
CA SER A 419 -15.64 -2.69 24.25
C SER A 419 -16.55 -3.88 23.90
N PRO A 420 -16.45 -5.02 24.59
CA PRO A 420 -17.36 -6.14 24.39
C PRO A 420 -18.84 -5.78 24.50
N SER A 421 -19.19 -4.88 25.44
CA SER A 421 -20.58 -4.45 25.68
C SER A 421 -21.11 -3.43 24.66
N ALA A 422 -20.23 -2.76 23.90
CA ALA A 422 -20.61 -1.77 22.91
C ALA A 422 -20.84 -2.35 21.51
N ARG A 423 -20.57 -3.63 21.32
CA ARG A 423 -20.76 -4.33 20.04
C ARG A 423 -22.25 -4.64 19.81
N THR A 424 -22.71 -4.45 18.58
CA THR A 424 -24.08 -4.75 18.14
C THR A 424 -24.16 -6.04 17.30
N SER A 425 -23.03 -6.59 16.87
CA SER A 425 -22.94 -7.85 16.12
C SER A 425 -21.56 -8.50 16.29
N ASP A 426 -21.41 -9.73 15.79
CA ASP A 426 -20.14 -10.47 15.81
C ASP A 426 -19.02 -9.82 14.98
N PHE A 427 -19.35 -8.88 14.11
CA PHE A 427 -18.39 -8.19 13.24
C PHE A 427 -18.14 -6.72 13.63
N ASP A 428 -18.87 -6.20 14.62
CA ASP A 428 -18.88 -4.80 15.02
C ASP A 428 -17.81 -4.49 16.07
N TYR A 429 -16.54 -4.50 15.63
CA TYR A 429 -15.38 -4.27 16.49
C TYR A 429 -14.93 -2.81 16.58
N LEU A 430 -15.24 -1.99 15.58
CA LEU A 430 -14.69 -0.65 15.40
C LEU A 430 -15.80 0.38 15.22
N LYS A 431 -15.66 1.56 15.80
CA LYS A 431 -16.49 2.72 15.49
C LYS A 431 -15.68 3.80 14.79
N ILE A 432 -16.31 4.50 13.86
CA ILE A 432 -15.76 5.71 13.24
C ILE A 432 -15.96 6.83 14.24
N ILE A 433 -14.88 7.53 14.63
CA ILE A 433 -14.95 8.65 15.55
C ILE A 433 -14.68 10.00 14.86
N ASP A 434 -14.00 9.96 13.70
CA ASP A 434 -13.77 11.13 12.86
C ASP A 434 -13.55 10.73 11.42
N THR A 435 -13.74 11.67 10.49
CA THR A 435 -13.42 11.56 9.08
C THR A 435 -12.60 12.76 8.66
N VAL A 436 -11.32 12.54 8.41
CA VAL A 436 -10.38 13.60 8.01
C VAL A 436 -10.38 13.71 6.48
N SER A 437 -10.69 14.92 5.99
CA SER A 437 -10.90 15.14 4.56
C SER A 437 -9.64 14.88 3.72
N ALA A 438 -9.84 14.44 2.47
CA ALA A 438 -8.80 14.30 1.46
C ALA A 438 -7.89 15.53 1.37
N LYS A 439 -8.48 16.74 1.37
CA LYS A 439 -7.74 18.00 1.36
C LYS A 439 -6.79 18.17 2.55
N THR A 440 -7.18 17.71 3.73
CA THR A 440 -6.36 17.81 4.94
C THR A 440 -5.17 16.84 4.88
N VAL A 441 -5.38 15.62 4.39
CA VAL A 441 -4.35 14.59 4.36
C VAL A 441 -3.46 14.65 3.12
N ASP A 442 -3.84 15.40 2.10
CA ASP A 442 -3.04 15.60 0.88
C ASP A 442 -1.66 16.22 1.19
N TYR A 443 -0.71 15.97 0.32
CA TYR A 443 0.69 16.36 0.47
C TYR A 443 1.34 16.61 -0.89
N ASP A 444 2.44 17.36 -0.90
CA ASP A 444 3.29 17.52 -2.09
C ASP A 444 4.03 16.20 -2.37
N PRO A 445 3.78 15.50 -3.49
CA PRO A 445 4.43 14.23 -3.81
C PRO A 445 5.96 14.33 -3.90
N ALA A 446 6.52 15.53 -4.12
CA ALA A 446 7.96 15.74 -4.20
C ALA A 446 8.70 15.38 -2.89
N ILE A 447 8.01 15.42 -1.73
CA ILE A 447 8.62 15.10 -0.43
C ILE A 447 9.16 13.68 -0.33
N PHE A 448 8.63 12.75 -1.14
CA PHE A 448 9.05 11.34 -1.14
C PHE A 448 9.97 10.97 -2.32
N GLY A 449 10.28 11.92 -3.18
CA GLY A 449 11.16 11.71 -4.33
C GLY A 449 10.61 10.72 -5.35
N GLY A 450 11.52 10.05 -6.06
CA GLY A 450 11.17 9.14 -7.15
C GLY A 450 10.75 9.86 -8.43
N ASP A 451 10.72 9.10 -9.53
CA ASP A 451 10.29 9.59 -10.85
C ASP A 451 9.51 8.45 -11.53
N LEU A 452 8.32 8.76 -12.03
CA LEU A 452 7.52 7.80 -12.79
C LEU A 452 8.17 7.46 -14.14
N GLY A 453 8.99 8.37 -14.68
CA GLY A 453 9.51 8.25 -16.03
C GLY A 453 8.42 8.48 -17.10
N PRO A 454 8.76 8.36 -18.38
CA PRO A 454 7.80 8.50 -19.48
C PRO A 454 6.82 7.32 -19.54
N VAL A 455 5.66 7.58 -20.17
CA VAL A 455 4.63 6.56 -20.48
C VAL A 455 5.06 5.71 -21.66
#